data_e66ed989d35238060ed01431883813a4
#
_entry.id   e66ed989d35238060ed01431883813a4
#
_cell.length_a   1.000
_cell.length_b   1.000
_cell.length_c   1.000
_cell.angle_alpha   90.00
_cell.angle_beta   90.00
_cell.angle_gamma   90.00
#
_symmetry.space_group_name_H-M   'P 1'
#
loop_
_entity.id
_entity.type
_entity.pdbx_description
1 polymer ?
#
loop_
_entity_poly.entity_id
_entity_poly.type
_entity_poly.pdbx_seq_one_letter_code
_entity_poly.pdbx_strand_id
1 'polypeptide(L)' 'MDKRDVFVAELREAARKKGLSFRTEKRRGKGGHMMVYVGVRLTTLPAREIDPKTARKIKKQLGLAE' A
#
# COMPACT_ATOMS: atom_id res chain seq x y z
N MET A 1 -3.78 9.19 13.91
CA MET A 1 -3.29 8.65 12.65
C MET A 1 -4.43 8.27 11.73
N ASP A 2 -4.28 8.61 10.49
CA ASP A 2 -5.24 8.25 9.45
C ASP A 2 -5.20 6.75 9.19
N LYS A 3 -6.33 6.16 8.85
CA LYS A 3 -6.39 4.73 8.55
C LYS A 3 -5.47 4.35 7.41
N ARG A 4 -5.31 5.22 6.43
CA ARG A 4 -4.39 5.01 5.33
C ARG A 4 -2.94 4.92 5.82
N ASP A 5 -2.56 5.78 6.74
CA ASP A 5 -1.20 5.78 7.29
C ASP A 5 -0.92 4.49 8.05
N VAL A 6 -1.91 4.01 8.80
CA VAL A 6 -1.79 2.74 9.52
C VAL A 6 -1.61 1.59 8.52
N PHE A 7 -2.38 1.60 7.45
CA PHE A 7 -2.28 0.56 6.43
C PHE A 7 -0.93 0.60 5.71
N VAL A 8 -0.44 1.79 5.41
CA VAL A 8 0.89 1.95 4.78
C VAL A 8 1.97 1.38 5.70
N ALA A 9 1.87 1.64 7.00
CA ALA A 9 2.83 1.10 7.96
C ALA A 9 2.77 -0.43 8.00
N GLU A 10 1.59 -1.01 7.91
CA GLU A 10 1.44 -2.46 7.85
C GLU A 10 2.09 -3.05 6.60
N LEU A 11 1.89 -2.40 5.45
CA LEU A 11 2.50 -2.85 4.21
C LEU A 11 4.01 -2.78 4.27
N ARG A 12 4.54 -1.70 4.84
CA ARG A 12 5.98 -1.53 5.01
C ARG A 12 6.56 -2.67 5.85
N GLU A 13 5.92 -2.97 6.96
CA GLU A 13 6.38 -4.03 7.85
C GLU A 13 6.32 -5.40 7.17
N ALA A 14 5.25 -5.67 6.44
CA ALA A 14 5.12 -6.92 5.71
C ALA A 14 6.20 -7.07 4.63
N ALA A 15 6.49 -5.98 3.91
CA ALA A 15 7.54 -5.98 2.90
C ALA A 15 8.91 -6.22 3.54
N ARG A 16 9.16 -5.58 4.67
CA ARG A 16 10.40 -5.74 5.41
C ARG A 16 10.62 -7.19 5.84
N LYS A 17 9.58 -7.82 6.34
CA LYS A 17 9.67 -9.22 6.77
C LYS A 17 9.99 -10.16 5.62
N LYS A 18 9.56 -9.81 4.42
CA LYS A 18 9.83 -10.60 3.22
C LYS A 18 11.12 -10.20 2.51
N GLY A 19 11.85 -9.22 3.05
CA GLY A 19 13.07 -8.73 2.43
C GLY A 19 12.85 -7.98 1.14
N LEU A 20 11.68 -7.38 0.96
CA LEU A 20 11.34 -6.61 -0.23
C LEU A 20 11.51 -5.12 0.02
N SER A 21 11.89 -4.39 -1.03
CA SER A 21 11.97 -2.94 -0.95
C SER A 21 10.55 -2.36 -0.86
N PHE A 22 10.43 -1.22 -0.19
CA PHE A 22 9.15 -0.56 -0.01
C PHE A 22 9.32 0.92 -0.28
N ARG A 23 8.44 1.48 -1.09
CA ARG A 23 8.46 2.90 -1.40
C ARG A 23 7.03 3.37 -1.68
N THR A 24 6.76 4.60 -1.28
CA THR A 24 5.48 5.24 -1.59
C THR A 24 5.75 6.55 -2.33
N GLU A 25 4.80 6.93 -3.16
CA GLU A 25 4.90 8.16 -3.93
C GLU A 25 3.54 8.81 -4.02
N LYS A 26 3.45 10.04 -3.54
CA LYS A 26 2.20 10.80 -3.63
C LYS A 26 2.05 11.36 -5.03
N ARG A 27 0.95 11.03 -5.67
CA ARG A 27 0.66 11.58 -6.98
C ARG A 27 0.03 12.95 -6.83
N ARG A 28 0.52 13.90 -7.58
CA ARG A 28 -0.12 15.18 -7.73
C ARG A 28 -1.31 14.99 -8.66
N GLY A 29 -2.48 15.42 -8.22
CA GLY A 29 -3.67 15.31 -9.04
C GLY A 29 -4.91 15.20 -8.20
N LYS A 30 -6.04 15.10 -8.87
CA LYS A 30 -7.34 15.01 -8.22
C LYS A 30 -7.45 13.68 -7.48
N GLY A 31 -7.92 13.73 -6.24
CA GLY A 31 -8.24 12.56 -5.47
C GLY A 31 -7.18 12.06 -4.49
N GLY A 32 -5.99 12.64 -4.48
CA GLY A 32 -4.98 12.31 -3.47
C GLY A 32 -4.55 10.86 -3.45
N HIS A 33 -4.53 10.20 -4.61
CA HIS A 33 -4.08 8.81 -4.70
C HIS A 33 -2.58 8.70 -4.44
N MET A 34 -2.18 7.58 -3.86
CA MET A 34 -0.79 7.31 -3.55
C MET A 34 -0.36 6.03 -4.27
N MET A 35 0.84 6.06 -4.82
CA MET A 35 1.43 4.85 -5.41
C MET A 35 2.27 4.14 -4.36
N VAL A 36 2.18 2.82 -4.33
CA VAL A 36 2.98 1.98 -3.43
C VAL A 36 3.78 0.98 -4.27
N TYR A 37 5.07 0.95 -4.01
CA TYR A 37 5.99 0.05 -4.72
C TYR A 37 6.56 -0.95 -3.72
N VAL A 38 6.41 -2.22 -4.01
CA VAL A 38 6.96 -3.30 -3.18
C VAL A 38 7.72 -4.26 -4.10
N GLY A 39 9.04 -4.26 -3.98
CA GLY A 39 9.88 -5.04 -4.89
C GLY A 39 9.65 -4.62 -6.33
N VAL A 40 9.25 -5.55 -7.18
CA VAL A 40 8.95 -5.27 -8.58
C VAL A 40 7.46 -5.00 -8.83
N ARG A 41 6.66 -5.03 -7.79
CA ARG A 41 5.21 -4.85 -7.89
C ARG A 41 4.81 -3.45 -7.46
N LEU A 42 3.68 -2.99 -7.97
CA LEU A 42 3.16 -1.68 -7.60
C LEU A 42 1.63 -1.71 -7.61
N THR A 43 1.04 -0.81 -6.84
CA THR A 43 -0.40 -0.61 -6.84
C THR A 43 -0.73 0.82 -6.43
N THR A 44 -1.98 1.21 -6.63
CA THR A 44 -2.46 2.52 -6.22
C THR A 44 -3.29 2.39 -4.96
N LEU A 45 -3.04 3.26 -3.98
CA LEU A 45 -3.86 3.35 -2.79
C LEU A 45 -4.88 4.47 -2.95
N PRO A 46 -6.15 4.22 -2.60
CA PRO A 46 -7.15 5.29 -2.63
C PRO A 46 -6.89 6.30 -1.53
N ALA A 47 -7.37 7.52 -1.74
CA ALA A 47 -7.22 8.60 -0.77
C ALA A 47 -8.11 8.44 0.45
N ARG A 48 -9.18 7.64 0.31
CA ARG A 48 -10.18 7.46 1.36
C ARG A 48 -9.93 6.19 2.17
N GLU A 49 -10.83 5.94 3.10
CA GLU A 49 -10.79 4.73 3.92
C GLU A 49 -10.60 3.48 3.07
N ILE A 50 -9.71 2.63 3.55
CA ILE A 50 -9.45 1.36 2.90
C ILE A 50 -10.23 0.30 3.67
N ASP A 51 -11.25 -0.26 3.03
CA ASP A 51 -12.04 -1.31 3.67
C ASP A 51 -11.28 -2.64 3.64
N PRO A 52 -11.73 -3.65 4.40
CA PRO A 52 -11.02 -4.93 4.47
C PRO A 52 -10.87 -5.63 3.11
N LYS A 53 -11.85 -5.51 2.24
CA LYS A 53 -11.78 -6.11 0.91
C LYS A 53 -10.71 -5.45 0.05
N THR A 54 -10.68 -4.12 0.05
CA THR A 54 -9.69 -3.35 -0.69
C THR A 54 -8.30 -3.63 -0.15
N ALA A 55 -8.15 -3.70 1.17
CA ALA A 55 -6.89 -3.99 1.80
C ALA A 55 -6.34 -5.36 1.37
N ARG A 56 -7.19 -6.36 1.32
CA ARG A 56 -6.78 -7.70 0.86
C ARG A 56 -6.34 -7.70 -0.59
N LYS A 57 -7.09 -7.00 -1.44
CA LYS A 57 -6.74 -6.88 -2.86
C LYS A 57 -5.36 -6.24 -3.04
N ILE A 58 -5.13 -5.17 -2.32
CA ILE A 58 -3.86 -4.44 -2.39
C ILE A 58 -2.71 -5.34 -1.94
N LYS A 59 -2.86 -6.01 -0.82
CA LYS A 59 -1.84 -6.93 -0.31
C LYS A 59 -1.54 -8.04 -1.31
N LYS A 60 -2.58 -8.57 -1.93
CA LYS A 60 -2.44 -9.63 -2.92
C LYS A 60 -1.69 -9.13 -4.17
N GLN A 61 -2.04 -7.93 -4.63
CA GLN A 61 -1.37 -7.33 -5.78
C GLN A 61 0.12 -7.07 -5.52
N LEU A 62 0.46 -6.73 -4.29
CA LEU A 62 1.84 -6.48 -3.91
C LEU A 62 2.60 -7.75 -3.52
N GLY A 63 1.94 -8.89 -3.51
CA GLY A 63 2.57 -10.13 -3.11
C GLY A 63 2.80 -10.24 -1.60
N LEU A 64 2.07 -9.45 -0.82
CA LEU A 64 2.19 -9.43 0.64
C LEU A 64 1.13 -10.25 1.35
N ALA A 65 0.13 -10.73 0.62
CA ALA A 65 -0.90 -11.59 1.18
C ALA A 65 -0.36 -13.01 1.37
N GLU A 66 -0.68 -13.58 2.50
CA GLU A 66 -0.32 -14.96 2.79
C GLU A 66 -1.31 -15.92 2.15
#